data_6e3bfb64a2f97a2371d39a882567eb30
#
_entry.id   6e3bfb64a2f97a2371d39a882567eb30
#
_cell.length_a   1.000
_cell.length_b   1.000
_cell.length_c   1.000
_cell.angle_alpha   90.00
_cell.angle_beta   90.00
_cell.angle_gamma   90.00
#
_symmetry.space_group_name_H-M   'P 1'
#
loop_
_entity.id
_entity.type
_entity.pdbx_description
1 polymer ?
#
loop_
_entity_poly.entity_id
_entity_poly.type
_entity_poly.pdbx_seq_one_letter_code
_entity_poly.pdbx_strand_id
1 'polypeptide(L)'
;MSGREMQLTELRRRVGMVFQKANPFPMSIYDNITYGPKLHGVRNKAELDELVETSLRGAALWDEVKDRLKKSALGLSGGQQQRLCIARALAVKPEVL
;
A
#
# COMPACT_ATOMS: atom_id res chain seq x y z
N MET A 1 19.25 -14.91 20.55
CA MET A 1 19.56 -14.28 19.54
C MET A 1 19.22 -14.92 18.34
N SER A 2 19.55 -16.12 18.11
CA SER A 2 19.22 -16.73 16.87
C SER A 2 17.74 -16.74 16.57
N GLY A 3 16.89 -16.82 17.56
CA GLY A 3 15.46 -16.81 17.30
C GLY A 3 14.99 -15.52 16.67
N ARG A 4 15.62 -14.41 17.08
CA ARG A 4 15.24 -13.15 16.56
C ARG A 4 15.69 -13.02 15.12
N GLU A 5 16.87 -13.49 14.81
CA GLU A 5 17.35 -13.43 13.46
C GLU A 5 16.52 -14.30 12.56
N MET A 6 16.08 -15.45 13.05
CA MET A 6 15.23 -16.32 12.27
C MET A 6 13.91 -15.66 11.95
N GLN A 7 13.35 -14.95 12.91
CA GLN A 7 12.09 -14.28 12.68
C GLN A 7 12.23 -13.21 11.64
N LEU A 8 13.32 -12.45 11.66
CA LEU A 8 13.53 -11.44 10.66
C LEU A 8 13.68 -12.05 9.29
N THR A 9 14.36 -13.17 9.20
CA THR A 9 14.55 -13.84 7.93
C THR A 9 13.22 -14.32 7.40
N GLU A 10 12.39 -14.88 8.26
CA GLU A 10 11.10 -15.33 7.81
C GLU A 10 10.22 -14.21 7.39
N LEU A 11 10.24 -13.10 8.09
CA LEU A 11 9.45 -11.95 7.70
C LEU A 11 9.89 -11.45 6.34
N ARG A 12 11.18 -11.42 6.09
CA ARG A 12 11.66 -10.98 4.80
C ARG A 12 11.20 -11.90 3.69
N ARG A 13 11.21 -13.21 3.96
CA ARG A 13 10.75 -14.13 2.98
C ARG A 13 9.29 -13.92 2.68
N ARG A 14 8.47 -13.76 3.70
CA ARG A 14 7.05 -13.57 3.49
C ARG A 14 6.77 -12.29 2.74
N VAL A 15 7.46 -11.22 3.10
CA VAL A 15 7.26 -9.96 2.43
C VAL A 15 7.67 -10.10 0.96
N GLY A 16 8.77 -10.77 0.70
CA GLY A 16 9.19 -10.97 -0.65
C GLY A 16 8.18 -11.77 -1.45
N MET A 17 7.60 -12.81 -0.85
CA MET A 17 6.62 -13.60 -1.55
C MET A 17 5.36 -12.82 -1.80
N VAL A 18 4.95 -12.00 -0.85
CA VAL A 18 3.75 -11.20 -1.02
C VAL A 18 3.96 -10.20 -2.13
N PHE A 19 5.15 -9.59 -2.19
CA PHE A 19 5.39 -8.60 -3.22
C PHE A 19 5.61 -9.24 -4.59
N GLN A 20 6.00 -10.50 -4.65
CA GLN A 20 6.16 -11.13 -5.92
C GLN A 20 4.82 -11.29 -6.57
N LYS A 21 3.76 -11.48 -5.80
CA LYS A 21 2.45 -11.57 -6.35
C LYS A 21 1.70 -10.38 -5.87
N ALA A 22 1.75 -9.29 -6.59
CA ALA A 22 0.99 -8.12 -6.24
C ALA A 22 -0.48 -8.50 -6.19
N ASN A 23 -1.17 -8.03 -5.18
CA ASN A 23 -2.55 -8.43 -4.99
C ASN A 23 -3.40 -7.23 -4.62
N PRO A 24 -3.62 -6.30 -5.54
CA PRO A 24 -4.47 -5.17 -5.24
C PRO A 24 -5.92 -5.58 -5.12
N PHE A 25 -6.71 -4.83 -4.37
CA PHE A 25 -8.11 -5.11 -4.26
C PHE A 25 -8.81 -4.72 -5.58
N PRO A 26 -9.91 -5.39 -5.95
CA PRO A 26 -10.64 -5.05 -7.18
C PRO A 26 -11.46 -3.79 -6.98
N MET A 27 -10.81 -2.68 -6.78
CA MET A 27 -11.43 -1.40 -6.56
C MET A 27 -10.48 -0.32 -7.07
N SER A 28 -10.83 0.94 -6.93
CA SER A 28 -10.00 2.00 -7.46
C SER A 28 -8.67 2.10 -6.73
N ILE A 29 -7.72 2.82 -7.32
CA ILE A 29 -6.43 3.04 -6.68
C ILE A 29 -6.65 3.79 -5.36
N TYR A 30 -7.51 4.80 -5.38
CA TYR A 30 -7.82 5.56 -4.18
C TYR A 30 -8.40 4.66 -3.10
N ASP A 31 -9.37 3.81 -3.45
CA ASP A 31 -10.01 2.95 -2.47
C ASP A 31 -9.04 1.91 -1.93
N ASN A 32 -8.11 1.45 -2.75
CA ASN A 32 -7.10 0.50 -2.28
C ASN A 32 -6.31 1.11 -1.13
N ILE A 33 -5.95 2.38 -1.25
CA ILE A 33 -5.13 3.02 -0.24
C ILE A 33 -5.94 3.39 1.00
N THR A 34 -7.17 3.86 0.80
CA THR A 34 -7.96 4.34 1.93
C THR A 34 -8.67 3.23 2.68
N TYR A 35 -8.70 2.02 2.13
CA TYR A 35 -9.42 0.93 2.77
C TYR A 35 -8.94 0.70 4.21
N GLY A 36 -7.65 0.57 4.41
CA GLY A 36 -7.10 0.36 5.74
C GLY A 36 -7.35 1.50 6.69
N PRO A 37 -7.00 2.73 6.31
CA PRO A 37 -7.28 3.88 7.17
C PRO A 37 -8.75 4.01 7.55
N LYS A 38 -9.68 3.72 6.62
CA LYS A 38 -11.09 3.79 6.94
C LYS A 38 -11.47 2.75 7.97
N LEU A 39 -10.88 1.58 7.91
CA LEU A 39 -11.14 0.55 8.89
C LEU A 39 -10.64 0.99 10.27
N HIS A 40 -9.66 1.86 10.33
CA HIS A 40 -9.13 2.35 11.58
C HIS A 40 -9.81 3.64 12.01
N GLY A 41 -10.89 4.02 11.35
CA GLY A 41 -11.69 5.16 11.79
C GLY A 41 -11.40 6.49 11.13
N VAL A 42 -10.47 6.53 10.17
CA VAL A 42 -10.18 7.78 9.48
C VAL A 42 -11.29 8.05 8.48
N ARG A 43 -12.06 9.11 8.71
CA ARG A 43 -13.17 9.41 7.82
C ARG A 43 -13.11 10.78 7.20
N ASN A 44 -12.20 11.63 7.61
CA ASN A 44 -12.05 12.96 7.09
C ASN A 44 -11.49 12.88 5.67
N LYS A 45 -12.22 13.45 4.70
CA LYS A 45 -11.79 13.34 3.32
C LYS A 45 -10.45 14.02 3.08
N ALA A 46 -10.20 15.14 3.71
CA ALA A 46 -8.93 15.82 3.52
C ALA A 46 -7.77 14.97 4.03
N GLU A 47 -7.99 14.28 5.15
CA GLU A 47 -6.98 13.39 5.68
C GLU A 47 -6.77 12.21 4.76
N LEU A 48 -7.82 11.65 4.23
CA LEU A 48 -7.70 10.51 3.33
C LEU A 48 -6.97 10.91 2.04
N ASP A 49 -7.29 12.10 1.52
CA ASP A 49 -6.63 12.56 0.30
C ASP A 49 -5.13 12.75 0.56
N GLU A 50 -4.78 13.27 1.71
CA GLU A 50 -3.39 13.48 2.04
C GLU A 50 -2.67 12.15 2.23
N LEU A 51 -3.33 11.19 2.87
CA LEU A 51 -2.75 9.86 3.05
C LEU A 51 -2.50 9.20 1.71
N VAL A 52 -3.43 9.34 0.78
CA VAL A 52 -3.28 8.74 -0.54
C VAL A 52 -2.06 9.33 -1.25
N GLU A 53 -1.95 10.65 -1.25
CA GLU A 53 -0.83 11.28 -1.92
C GLU A 53 0.49 10.91 -1.24
N THR A 54 0.56 10.99 0.08
CA THR A 54 1.78 10.71 0.80
C THR A 54 2.21 9.26 0.60
N SER A 55 1.25 8.34 0.65
CA SER A 55 1.55 6.92 0.50
C SER A 55 2.02 6.61 -0.91
N LEU A 56 1.37 7.19 -1.90
CA LEU A 56 1.77 6.94 -3.28
C LEU A 56 3.12 7.58 -3.59
N ARG A 57 3.41 8.73 -3.01
CA ARG A 57 4.72 9.33 -3.19
C ARG A 57 5.80 8.48 -2.53
N GLY A 58 5.50 7.92 -1.36
CA GLY A 58 6.43 7.04 -0.67
C GLY A 58 6.73 5.77 -1.45
N ALA A 59 5.77 5.32 -2.23
CA ALA A 59 5.95 4.13 -3.06
C ALA A 59 6.44 4.47 -4.46
N ALA A 60 6.77 5.74 -4.72
CA ALA A 60 7.26 6.21 -6.02
C ALA A 60 6.23 5.94 -7.13
N LEU A 61 4.97 6.10 -6.82
CA LEU A 61 3.90 5.81 -7.79
C LEU A 61 3.02 7.01 -8.05
N TRP A 62 3.11 8.05 -7.24
CA TRP A 62 2.19 9.19 -7.33
C TRP A 62 2.12 9.79 -8.73
N ASP A 63 3.26 10.09 -9.32
CA ASP A 63 3.28 10.76 -10.61
C ASP A 63 2.66 9.89 -11.71
N GLU A 64 2.67 8.59 -11.53
CA GLU A 64 2.15 7.69 -12.56
C GLU A 64 0.66 7.50 -12.45
N VAL A 65 0.07 7.70 -11.26
CA VAL A 65 -1.34 7.41 -11.07
C VAL A 65 -2.17 8.57 -10.59
N LYS A 66 -1.57 9.75 -10.37
CA LYS A 66 -2.33 10.86 -9.80
C LYS A 66 -3.54 11.25 -10.63
N ASP A 67 -3.51 11.00 -11.92
CA ASP A 67 -4.64 11.32 -12.78
C ASP A 67 -5.61 10.16 -12.96
N ARG A 68 -5.39 9.05 -12.30
CA ARG A 68 -6.27 7.90 -12.43
C ARG A 68 -6.60 7.28 -11.08
N LEU A 69 -6.66 8.10 -10.06
CA LEU A 69 -6.92 7.56 -8.72
C LEU A 69 -8.27 6.87 -8.61
N LYS A 70 -9.23 7.28 -9.42
CA LYS A 70 -10.55 6.66 -9.39
C LYS A 70 -10.67 5.49 -10.35
N LYS A 71 -9.61 5.16 -11.07
CA LYS A 71 -9.66 4.04 -11.99
C LYS A 71 -9.29 2.76 -11.25
N SER A 72 -9.69 1.62 -11.81
CA SER A 72 -9.46 0.33 -11.17
C SER A 72 -7.98 0.04 -11.03
N ALA A 73 -7.58 -0.44 -9.88
CA ALA A 73 -6.20 -0.83 -9.66
C ALA A 73 -5.81 -2.03 -10.50
N LEU A 74 -6.78 -2.81 -10.95
CA LEU A 74 -6.47 -3.99 -11.74
C LEU A 74 -5.97 -3.63 -13.13
N GLY A 75 -6.14 -2.38 -13.55
CA GLY A 75 -5.63 -1.94 -14.83
C GLY A 75 -4.19 -1.51 -14.80
N LEU A 76 -3.54 -1.54 -13.65
CA LEU A 76 -2.15 -1.13 -13.55
C LEU A 76 -1.23 -2.24 -14.03
N SER A 77 0.00 -1.87 -14.42
CA SER A 77 1.00 -2.85 -14.79
C SER A 77 1.42 -3.63 -13.56
N GLY A 78 2.14 -4.72 -13.75
CA GLY A 78 2.60 -5.53 -12.62
C GLY A 78 3.47 -4.75 -11.67
N GLY A 79 4.39 -3.97 -12.17
CA GLY A 79 5.25 -3.16 -11.31
C GLY A 79 4.47 -2.09 -10.58
N GLN A 80 3.47 -1.49 -11.24
CA GLN A 80 2.64 -0.49 -10.60
C GLN A 80 1.78 -1.13 -9.52
N GLN A 81 1.26 -2.34 -9.76
CA GLN A 81 0.46 -3.03 -8.75
C GLN A 81 1.32 -3.35 -7.52
N GLN A 82 2.57 -3.71 -7.73
CA GLN A 82 3.46 -3.98 -6.60
C GLN A 82 3.68 -2.71 -5.79
N ARG A 83 3.92 -1.59 -6.46
CA ARG A 83 4.14 -0.33 -5.75
C ARG A 83 2.85 0.12 -5.05
N LEU A 84 1.70 -0.19 -5.64
CA LEU A 84 0.44 0.13 -4.99
C LEU A 84 0.29 -0.66 -3.68
N CYS A 85 0.72 -1.91 -3.66
CA CYS A 85 0.68 -2.70 -2.44
C CYS A 85 1.60 -2.12 -1.37
N ILE A 86 2.74 -1.56 -1.78
CA ILE A 86 3.63 -0.90 -0.84
C ILE A 86 2.93 0.35 -0.29
N ALA A 87 2.26 1.11 -1.15
CA ALA A 87 1.55 2.31 -0.71
C ALA A 87 0.45 1.97 0.28
N ARG A 88 -0.26 0.85 0.06
CA ARG A 88 -1.29 0.43 1.01
C ARG A 88 -0.69 0.20 2.40
N ALA A 89 0.46 -0.42 2.44
CA ALA A 89 1.12 -0.70 3.72
C ALA A 89 1.57 0.60 4.38
N LEU A 90 2.05 1.54 3.59
CA LEU A 90 2.48 2.82 4.14
C LEU A 90 1.30 3.62 4.71
N ALA A 91 0.15 3.50 4.07
CA ALA A 91 -1.03 4.25 4.51
C ALA A 91 -1.51 3.79 5.89
N VAL A 92 -1.38 2.51 6.15
CA VAL A 92 -1.81 2.01 7.42
C VAL A 92 -0.82 2.36 8.51
N LYS A 93 0.46 2.40 8.21
CA LYS A 93 1.44 2.85 9.11
C LYS A 93 1.30 2.35 10.47
N PRO A 94 1.75 1.30 10.79
CA PRO A 94 1.67 0.77 12.09
C PRO A 94 2.50 1.62 12.94
N GLU A 95 1.97 2.18 13.90
CA GLU A 95 2.68 2.97 14.71
C GLU A 95 3.50 2.31 15.56
N VAL A 96 3.66 1.21 15.55
CA VAL A 96 4.32 0.56 16.35
C VAL A 96 5.55 0.70 16.29
N LEU A 97 6.17 0.65 16.78
CA LEU A 97 7.38 0.65 16.72
C LEU A 97 7.91 0.61 17.79
#